data_38fb6fcdfb97989576785bd68e1cc02a
#
_entry.id   38fb6fcdfb97989576785bd68e1cc02a
#
_cell.length_a   1.000
_cell.length_b   1.000
_cell.length_c   1.000
_cell.angle_alpha   90.00
_cell.angle_beta   90.00
_cell.angle_gamma   90.00
#
_symmetry.space_group_name_H-M   'P 1'
#
loop_
_entity.id
_entity.type
_entity.pdbx_description
1 polymer ?
#
loop_
_entity_poly.entity_id
_entity_poly.type
_entity_poly.pdbx_seq_one_letter_code
_entity_poly.pdbx_strand_id
1 'polypeptide(L)'
;DEQHSYIQAAKDKGYEVLLLDSPIIPHVIQKLETSKEKISFARVDADHINNLIKKDEPLIAKLNETEKESLKKSVEEAVTDKKFTVQLEDLDSTDAPFTITQPEFMRRMKDMQATGGGGMFGMGNFPEMYNLVVNTNSELAGKILKTESTDEKTSHIKQALDLAKLSQNLLKGKELTDFIQRSYQELAK
;
A
#
# COMPACT_ATOMS: atom_id res chain seq x y z
N ASP A 1 -15.96 3.81 4.20
CA ASP A 1 -15.25 2.52 4.10
C ASP A 1 -13.87 2.72 3.50
N GLU A 2 -12.89 3.00 4.37
CA GLU A 2 -11.49 3.30 3.99
C GLU A 2 -10.80 2.13 3.25
N GLN A 3 -11.33 0.92 3.36
CA GLN A 3 -10.78 -0.30 2.74
C GLN A 3 -11.52 -0.75 1.49
N HIS A 4 -12.44 0.07 0.95
CA HIS A 4 -13.31 -0.33 -0.14
C HIS A 4 -12.54 -0.88 -1.36
N SER A 5 -11.45 -0.24 -1.78
CA SER A 5 -10.65 -0.68 -2.93
C SER A 5 -10.02 -2.06 -2.73
N TYR A 6 -9.52 -2.36 -1.53
CA TYR A 6 -8.95 -3.67 -1.21
C TYR A 6 -10.01 -4.77 -1.11
N ILE A 7 -11.17 -4.43 -0.51
CA ILE A 7 -12.32 -5.33 -0.45
C ILE A 7 -12.81 -5.67 -1.86
N GLN A 8 -12.89 -4.66 -2.73
CA GLN A 8 -13.32 -4.86 -4.11
C GLN A 8 -12.30 -5.72 -4.87
N ALA A 9 -11.01 -5.44 -4.75
CA ALA A 9 -9.95 -6.26 -5.38
C ALA A 9 -10.00 -7.73 -4.95
N ALA A 10 -10.31 -8.00 -3.68
CA ALA A 10 -10.50 -9.37 -3.18
C ALA A 10 -11.74 -10.02 -3.80
N LYS A 11 -12.86 -9.31 -3.86
CA LYS A 11 -14.12 -9.81 -4.45
C LYS A 11 -14.00 -10.07 -5.96
N ASP A 12 -13.32 -9.21 -6.70
CA ASP A 12 -13.09 -9.35 -8.14
C ASP A 12 -12.28 -10.62 -8.46
N LYS A 13 -11.48 -11.09 -7.50
CA LYS A 13 -10.75 -12.37 -7.57
C LYS A 13 -11.55 -13.56 -7.05
N GLY A 14 -12.82 -13.36 -6.67
CA GLY A 14 -13.72 -14.39 -6.18
C GLY A 14 -13.50 -14.79 -4.73
N TYR A 15 -12.84 -13.94 -3.92
CA TYR A 15 -12.65 -14.19 -2.49
C TYR A 15 -13.76 -13.59 -1.66
N GLU A 16 -14.10 -14.29 -0.57
CA GLU A 16 -14.98 -13.76 0.46
C GLU A 16 -14.18 -12.94 1.47
N VAL A 17 -14.77 -11.82 1.92
CA VAL A 17 -14.16 -10.93 2.90
C VAL A 17 -15.03 -10.88 4.15
N LEU A 18 -14.45 -11.21 5.29
CA LEU A 18 -15.12 -11.08 6.58
C LEU A 18 -15.00 -9.65 7.09
N LEU A 19 -16.12 -9.02 7.40
CA LEU A 19 -16.18 -7.72 8.06
C LEU A 19 -16.27 -7.94 9.57
N LEU A 20 -15.21 -7.62 10.28
CA LEU A 20 -15.09 -7.80 11.72
C LEU A 20 -14.94 -6.43 12.38
N ASP A 21 -15.97 -6.01 13.11
CA ASP A 21 -16.06 -4.67 13.72
C ASP A 21 -16.25 -4.80 15.25
N SER A 22 -15.18 -5.13 15.95
CA SER A 22 -15.20 -5.14 17.41
C SER A 22 -13.78 -5.08 17.99
N PRO A 23 -13.55 -4.36 19.09
CA PRO A 23 -12.25 -4.29 19.77
C PRO A 23 -11.71 -5.65 20.25
N ILE A 24 -12.56 -6.66 20.42
CA ILE A 24 -12.16 -8.01 20.86
C ILE A 24 -11.60 -8.87 19.72
N ILE A 25 -11.80 -8.49 18.48
CA ILE A 25 -11.42 -9.29 17.30
C ILE A 25 -9.96 -9.69 17.27
N PRO A 26 -8.97 -8.83 17.59
CA PRO A 26 -7.56 -9.25 17.63
C PRO A 26 -7.32 -10.45 18.55
N HIS A 27 -7.98 -10.48 19.70
CA HIS A 27 -7.86 -11.60 20.64
C HIS A 27 -8.54 -12.88 20.13
N VAL A 28 -9.70 -12.73 19.46
CA VAL A 28 -10.41 -13.87 18.85
C VAL A 28 -9.57 -14.48 17.73
N ILE A 29 -9.01 -13.66 16.85
CA ILE A 29 -8.13 -14.07 15.76
C ILE A 29 -6.92 -14.82 16.32
N GLN A 30 -6.21 -14.23 17.28
CA GLN A 30 -5.05 -14.86 17.92
C GLN A 30 -5.42 -16.23 18.51
N LYS A 31 -6.58 -16.33 19.18
CA LYS A 31 -7.05 -17.61 19.75
C LYS A 31 -7.34 -18.64 18.65
N LEU A 32 -7.96 -18.25 17.56
CA LEU A 32 -8.27 -19.14 16.44
C LEU A 32 -7.00 -19.62 15.74
N GLU A 33 -6.05 -18.73 15.45
CA GLU A 33 -4.76 -19.07 14.83
C GLU A 33 -3.94 -20.03 15.72
N THR A 34 -4.01 -19.86 17.07
CA THR A 34 -3.29 -20.72 18.01
C THR A 34 -3.98 -22.08 18.21
N SER A 35 -5.32 -22.12 18.16
CA SER A 35 -6.09 -23.33 18.48
C SER A 35 -6.35 -24.23 17.29
N LYS A 36 -6.20 -23.73 16.06
CA LYS A 36 -6.47 -24.47 14.83
C LYS A 36 -5.26 -24.42 13.91
N GLU A 37 -4.70 -25.59 13.63
CA GLU A 37 -3.62 -25.70 12.65
C GLU A 37 -4.08 -25.22 11.25
N LYS A 38 -3.19 -24.52 10.54
CA LYS A 38 -3.37 -24.06 9.15
C LYS A 38 -4.45 -23.00 8.91
N ILE A 39 -4.88 -22.26 9.93
CA ILE A 39 -5.69 -21.07 9.77
C ILE A 39 -4.83 -19.85 10.04
N SER A 40 -4.83 -18.90 9.14
CA SER A 40 -4.25 -17.57 9.34
C SER A 40 -5.23 -16.51 8.86
N PHE A 41 -5.22 -15.38 9.54
CA PHE A 41 -6.02 -14.21 9.17
C PHE A 41 -5.10 -13.10 8.74
N ALA A 42 -5.41 -12.49 7.62
CA ALA A 42 -4.74 -11.28 7.15
C ALA A 42 -5.79 -10.23 6.80
N ARG A 43 -5.46 -8.97 7.01
CA ARG A 43 -6.35 -7.89 6.56
C ARG A 43 -6.17 -7.68 5.07
N VAL A 44 -7.23 -7.26 4.41
CA VAL A 44 -7.22 -6.97 2.97
C VAL A 44 -6.24 -5.87 2.57
N ASP A 45 -5.84 -5.00 3.51
CA ASP A 45 -4.92 -3.88 3.33
C ASP A 45 -3.49 -4.13 3.89
N ALA A 46 -3.22 -5.36 4.37
CA ALA A 46 -1.90 -5.72 4.89
C ALA A 46 -0.85 -5.86 3.79
N ASP A 47 -1.27 -6.32 2.62
CA ASP A 47 -0.43 -6.47 1.42
C ASP A 47 -1.32 -6.46 0.17
N HIS A 48 -0.70 -6.47 -1.01
CA HIS A 48 -1.45 -6.64 -2.25
C HIS A 48 -2.14 -8.02 -2.26
N ILE A 49 -3.35 -8.09 -2.85
CA ILE A 49 -4.18 -9.30 -2.80
C ILE A 49 -3.49 -10.53 -3.38
N ASN A 50 -2.59 -10.35 -4.35
CA ASN A 50 -1.82 -11.46 -4.95
C ASN A 50 -0.79 -12.05 -3.98
N ASN A 51 -0.31 -11.26 -3.00
CA ASN A 51 0.63 -11.71 -1.97
C ASN A 51 -0.11 -12.33 -0.79
N LEU A 52 -1.29 -11.79 -0.46
CA LEU A 52 -2.13 -12.35 0.61
C LEU A 52 -2.63 -13.75 0.27
N ILE A 53 -3.00 -13.97 -0.99
CA ILE A 53 -3.46 -15.26 -1.49
C ILE A 53 -2.66 -15.60 -2.74
N LYS A 54 -1.62 -16.41 -2.55
CA LYS A 54 -0.75 -16.84 -3.65
C LYS A 54 -1.53 -17.70 -4.63
N LYS A 55 -1.58 -17.28 -5.88
CA LYS A 55 -1.98 -18.09 -7.02
C LYS A 55 -0.73 -18.61 -7.72
N ASP A 56 -0.78 -19.84 -8.23
CA ASP A 56 0.35 -20.49 -8.92
C ASP A 56 0.65 -19.90 -10.32
N GLU A 57 -0.03 -18.85 -10.73
CA GLU A 57 0.20 -18.19 -12.02
C GLU A 57 1.17 -17.03 -11.86
N PRO A 58 2.41 -17.15 -12.35
CA PRO A 58 3.35 -16.05 -12.32
C PRO A 58 2.87 -14.93 -13.25
N LEU A 59 2.78 -13.71 -12.73
CA LEU A 59 2.53 -12.53 -13.54
C LEU A 59 3.77 -12.23 -14.40
N ILE A 60 3.55 -11.95 -15.67
CA ILE A 60 4.64 -11.69 -16.62
C ILE A 60 5.16 -10.26 -16.35
N ALA A 61 6.44 -10.17 -16.00
CA ALA A 61 7.13 -8.90 -15.88
C ALA A 61 7.27 -8.23 -17.27
N LYS A 62 6.82 -6.97 -17.39
CA LYS A 62 7.03 -6.16 -18.61
C LYS A 62 8.38 -5.45 -18.59
N LEU A 63 8.93 -5.16 -17.43
CA LEU A 63 10.20 -4.48 -17.24
C LEU A 63 11.32 -5.48 -16.96
N ASN A 64 12.49 -5.24 -17.54
CA ASN A 64 13.71 -5.96 -17.19
C ASN A 64 14.30 -5.44 -15.85
N GLU A 65 15.29 -6.14 -15.29
CA GLU A 65 15.86 -5.80 -13.97
C GLU A 65 16.49 -4.40 -13.93
N THR A 66 17.17 -3.98 -14.99
CA THR A 66 17.77 -2.62 -15.07
C THR A 66 16.71 -1.53 -15.08
N GLU A 67 15.60 -1.75 -15.79
CA GLU A 67 14.46 -0.83 -15.78
C GLU A 67 13.79 -0.79 -14.41
N LYS A 68 13.64 -1.92 -13.74
CA LYS A 68 13.12 -1.99 -12.36
C LYS A 68 14.01 -1.23 -11.39
N GLU A 69 15.33 -1.43 -11.44
CA GLU A 69 16.28 -0.68 -10.61
C GLU A 69 16.19 0.84 -10.84
N SER A 70 16.10 1.25 -12.11
CA SER A 70 15.96 2.67 -12.48
C SER A 70 14.64 3.26 -11.98
N LEU A 71 13.54 2.52 -12.12
CA LEU A 71 12.21 2.92 -11.60
C LEU A 71 12.26 3.05 -10.08
N LYS A 72 12.79 2.04 -9.38
CA LYS A 72 12.90 2.04 -7.93
C LYS A 72 13.67 3.25 -7.43
N LYS A 73 14.84 3.49 -8.00
CA LYS A 73 15.68 4.65 -7.66
C LYS A 73 14.93 5.97 -7.85
N SER A 74 14.24 6.14 -8.99
CA SER A 74 13.47 7.36 -9.27
C SER A 74 12.34 7.57 -8.25
N VAL A 75 11.67 6.49 -7.84
CA VAL A 75 10.61 6.56 -6.83
C VAL A 75 11.20 6.87 -5.45
N GLU A 76 12.27 6.20 -5.04
CA GLU A 76 12.93 6.42 -3.74
C GLU A 76 13.48 7.85 -3.61
N GLU A 77 14.01 8.44 -4.68
CA GLU A 77 14.47 9.84 -4.69
C GLU A 77 13.30 10.84 -4.56
N ALA A 78 12.14 10.53 -5.11
CA ALA A 78 10.96 11.39 -5.04
C ALA A 78 10.18 11.23 -3.72
N VAL A 79 10.25 10.06 -3.09
CA VAL A 79 9.58 9.71 -1.82
C VAL A 79 10.49 10.03 -0.66
N THR A 80 10.43 11.25 -0.15
CA THR A 80 11.30 11.73 0.92
C THR A 80 10.84 11.33 2.33
N ASP A 81 9.58 10.91 2.49
CA ASP A 81 9.03 10.49 3.78
C ASP A 81 9.51 9.08 4.13
N LYS A 82 10.34 8.99 5.16
CA LYS A 82 10.94 7.75 5.68
C LYS A 82 9.95 6.72 6.21
N LYS A 83 8.67 7.08 6.32
CA LYS A 83 7.61 6.14 6.69
C LYS A 83 7.31 5.13 5.58
N PHE A 84 7.68 5.43 4.34
CA PHE A 84 7.41 4.58 3.19
C PHE A 84 8.64 3.76 2.79
N THR A 85 8.44 2.45 2.65
CA THR A 85 9.40 1.54 2.01
C THR A 85 8.91 1.22 0.62
N VAL A 86 9.70 1.53 -0.41
CA VAL A 86 9.33 1.29 -1.81
C VAL A 86 9.54 -0.17 -2.16
N GLN A 87 8.48 -0.81 -2.66
CA GLN A 87 8.49 -2.18 -3.15
C GLN A 87 7.99 -2.20 -4.60
N LEU A 88 8.68 -2.93 -5.46
CA LEU A 88 8.25 -3.13 -6.85
C LEU A 88 7.58 -4.49 -6.98
N GLU A 89 6.42 -4.52 -7.64
CA GLU A 89 5.70 -5.76 -7.91
C GLU A 89 5.19 -5.79 -9.34
N ASP A 90 5.28 -6.99 -9.94
CA ASP A 90 4.71 -7.24 -11.25
C ASP A 90 3.24 -7.61 -11.07
N LEU A 91 2.35 -6.62 -11.06
CA LEU A 91 0.91 -6.78 -10.89
C LEU A 91 0.19 -6.76 -12.24
N ASP A 92 -1.13 -6.97 -12.24
CA ASP A 92 -1.92 -6.78 -13.45
C ASP A 92 -1.82 -5.31 -13.91
N SER A 93 -1.79 -5.09 -15.21
CA SER A 93 -1.68 -3.73 -15.77
C SER A 93 -2.91 -2.85 -15.47
N THR A 94 -4.02 -3.46 -15.11
CA THR A 94 -5.26 -2.79 -14.68
C THR A 94 -5.28 -2.45 -13.19
N ASP A 95 -4.39 -3.06 -12.41
CA ASP A 95 -4.23 -2.73 -11.00
C ASP A 95 -3.66 -1.30 -10.83
N ALA A 96 -3.92 -0.69 -9.69
CA ALA A 96 -3.46 0.67 -9.40
C ALA A 96 -1.92 0.78 -9.55
N PRO A 97 -1.42 1.87 -10.15
CA PRO A 97 0.02 2.07 -10.33
C PRO A 97 0.79 2.12 -9.00
N PHE A 98 0.23 2.80 -8.01
CA PHE A 98 0.79 2.91 -6.67
C PHE A 98 -0.27 2.51 -5.65
N THR A 99 0.12 1.65 -4.71
CA THR A 99 -0.75 1.18 -3.62
C THR A 99 0.03 1.26 -2.31
N ILE A 100 -0.63 1.73 -1.24
CA ILE A 100 -0.03 1.76 0.10
C ILE A 100 -0.61 0.62 0.91
N THR A 101 0.28 -0.21 1.47
CA THR A 101 -0.09 -1.30 2.39
C THR A 101 0.60 -1.11 3.74
N GLN A 102 0.03 -1.67 4.78
CA GLN A 102 0.61 -1.62 6.12
C GLN A 102 0.96 -3.03 6.58
N PRO A 103 2.25 -3.33 6.89
CA PRO A 103 2.65 -4.64 7.36
C PRO A 103 1.79 -5.12 8.52
N GLU A 104 1.29 -6.35 8.43
CA GLU A 104 0.35 -6.94 9.39
C GLU A 104 0.89 -6.88 10.83
N PHE A 105 2.20 -7.10 11.02
CA PHE A 105 2.84 -7.01 12.32
C PHE A 105 2.68 -5.62 12.96
N MET A 106 2.95 -4.55 12.19
CA MET A 106 2.86 -3.17 12.67
C MET A 106 1.42 -2.83 13.06
N ARG A 107 0.47 -3.34 12.30
CA ARG A 107 -0.93 -3.14 12.55
C ARG A 107 -1.41 -3.86 13.79
N ARG A 108 -1.07 -5.16 13.95
CA ARG A 108 -1.40 -5.92 15.17
C ARG A 108 -0.83 -5.26 16.43
N MET A 109 0.38 -4.70 16.34
CA MET A 109 0.97 -3.94 17.43
C MET A 109 0.15 -2.68 17.78
N LYS A 110 -0.34 -1.96 16.77
CA LYS A 110 -1.20 -0.77 16.94
C LYS A 110 -2.54 -1.14 17.58
N ASP A 111 -3.17 -2.21 17.11
CA ASP A 111 -4.45 -2.69 17.63
C ASP A 111 -4.31 -3.17 19.10
N MET A 112 -3.23 -3.86 19.43
CA MET A 112 -2.93 -4.27 20.82
C MET A 112 -2.69 -3.07 21.73
N GLN A 113 -2.06 -2.01 21.25
CA GLN A 113 -1.88 -0.75 21.99
C GLN A 113 -3.23 -0.08 22.29
N ALA A 114 -4.12 -0.03 21.29
CA ALA A 114 -5.44 0.59 21.41
C ALA A 114 -6.37 -0.17 22.39
N THR A 115 -6.18 -1.48 22.55
CA THR A 115 -6.99 -2.34 23.44
C THR A 115 -6.43 -2.47 24.87
N GLY A 116 -5.41 -1.69 25.24
CA GLY A 116 -4.87 -1.66 26.60
C GLY A 116 -3.88 -2.79 26.95
N GLY A 117 -3.49 -3.61 25.98
CA GLY A 117 -2.49 -4.66 26.15
C GLY A 117 -1.04 -4.18 26.26
N GLY A 118 -0.80 -2.87 26.12
CA GLY A 118 0.52 -2.26 26.06
C GLY A 118 1.21 -1.96 27.38
N GLY A 119 0.66 -2.35 28.51
CA GLY A 119 1.17 -1.98 29.84
C GLY A 119 2.54 -2.54 30.25
N MET A 120 3.13 -3.43 29.48
CA MET A 120 4.42 -4.06 29.82
C MET A 120 5.61 -3.58 28.99
N PHE A 121 5.35 -2.91 27.88
CA PHE A 121 6.39 -2.25 27.08
C PHE A 121 6.07 -0.75 27.01
N GLY A 122 6.51 0.01 27.99
CA GLY A 122 6.42 1.47 28.05
C GLY A 122 7.19 2.18 26.94
N MET A 123 7.12 1.69 25.72
CA MET A 123 7.71 2.28 24.52
C MET A 123 6.61 3.10 23.85
N GLY A 124 6.85 4.40 23.78
CA GLY A 124 6.01 5.38 23.12
C GLY A 124 5.61 4.97 21.69
N ASN A 125 4.75 5.77 21.09
CA ASN A 125 4.19 5.57 19.75
C ASN A 125 5.17 4.87 18.80
N PHE A 126 4.85 3.63 18.41
CA PHE A 126 5.58 2.95 17.35
C PHE A 126 5.53 3.82 16.08
N PRO A 127 6.66 3.99 15.38
CA PRO A 127 6.66 4.74 14.14
C PRO A 127 5.71 4.06 13.14
N GLU A 128 4.85 4.86 12.54
CA GLU A 128 4.02 4.37 11.44
C GLU A 128 4.94 4.01 10.26
N MET A 129 4.83 2.81 9.77
CA MET A 129 5.56 2.32 8.60
C MET A 129 4.58 1.73 7.59
N TYR A 130 4.81 2.06 6.34
CA TYR A 130 3.99 1.64 5.20
C TYR A 130 4.88 1.09 4.10
N ASN A 131 4.33 0.16 3.32
CA ASN A 131 4.92 -0.22 2.04
C ASN A 131 4.25 0.60 0.94
N LEU A 132 5.05 1.21 0.09
CA LEU A 132 4.60 1.79 -1.18
C LEU A 132 4.87 0.76 -2.27
N VAL A 133 3.83 0.03 -2.63
CA VAL A 133 3.86 -0.95 -3.73
C VAL A 133 3.70 -0.21 -5.05
N VAL A 134 4.68 -0.36 -5.93
CA VAL A 134 4.69 0.22 -7.28
C VAL A 134 4.48 -0.90 -8.29
N ASN A 135 3.40 -0.83 -9.04
CA ASN A 135 3.08 -1.78 -10.11
C ASN A 135 3.97 -1.52 -11.32
N THR A 136 4.94 -2.40 -11.57
CA THR A 136 5.90 -2.31 -12.67
C THR A 136 5.25 -2.48 -14.04
N ASN A 137 4.09 -3.16 -14.12
CA ASN A 137 3.33 -3.39 -15.34
C ASN A 137 2.35 -2.26 -15.68
N SER A 138 2.22 -1.25 -14.81
CA SER A 138 1.33 -0.11 -15.03
C SER A 138 1.84 0.80 -16.18
N GLU A 139 0.92 1.46 -16.86
CA GLU A 139 1.27 2.47 -17.87
C GLU A 139 2.11 3.61 -17.30
N LEU A 140 1.84 3.98 -16.04
CA LEU A 140 2.56 5.04 -15.35
C LEU A 140 4.04 4.67 -15.11
N ALA A 141 4.35 3.41 -14.77
CA ALA A 141 5.72 2.94 -14.63
C ALA A 141 6.51 3.12 -15.94
N GLY A 142 5.90 2.73 -17.06
CA GLY A 142 6.48 2.94 -18.39
C GLY A 142 6.64 4.44 -18.75
N LYS A 143 5.69 5.28 -18.35
CA LYS A 143 5.76 6.73 -18.55
C LYS A 143 6.90 7.35 -17.72
N ILE A 144 7.03 6.99 -16.45
CA ILE A 144 8.12 7.46 -15.57
C ILE A 144 9.49 7.12 -16.16
N LEU A 145 9.67 5.91 -16.67
CA LEU A 145 10.93 5.48 -17.27
C LEU A 145 11.28 6.24 -18.55
N LYS A 146 10.29 6.55 -19.40
CA LYS A 146 10.47 7.26 -20.66
C LYS A 146 10.62 8.78 -20.50
N THR A 147 10.22 9.34 -19.38
CA THR A 147 10.33 10.77 -19.10
C THR A 147 11.81 11.13 -18.88
N GLU A 148 12.36 12.05 -19.66
CA GLU A 148 13.76 12.50 -19.53
C GLU A 148 13.92 13.55 -18.43
N SER A 149 12.96 14.46 -18.31
CA SER A 149 12.96 15.54 -17.32
C SER A 149 12.79 14.98 -15.89
N THR A 150 13.77 15.24 -15.04
CA THR A 150 13.73 14.84 -13.61
C THR A 150 12.56 15.52 -12.89
N ASP A 151 12.23 16.76 -13.21
CA ASP A 151 11.13 17.49 -12.57
C ASP A 151 9.76 16.89 -12.94
N GLU A 152 9.56 16.57 -14.23
CA GLU A 152 8.34 15.92 -14.69
C GLU A 152 8.20 14.50 -14.09
N LYS A 153 9.29 13.75 -14.08
CA LYS A 153 9.35 12.43 -13.46
C LYS A 153 8.93 12.50 -11.99
N THR A 154 9.52 13.43 -11.24
CA THR A 154 9.19 13.67 -9.84
C THR A 154 7.73 14.10 -9.65
N SER A 155 7.21 14.93 -10.56
CA SER A 155 5.81 15.37 -10.55
C SER A 155 4.85 14.19 -10.71
N HIS A 156 5.11 13.28 -11.67
CA HIS A 156 4.29 12.09 -11.89
C HIS A 156 4.30 11.17 -10.68
N ILE A 157 5.49 10.93 -10.08
CA ILE A 157 5.63 10.09 -8.90
C ILE A 157 4.88 10.70 -7.70
N LYS A 158 5.04 11.99 -7.45
CA LYS A 158 4.33 12.69 -6.37
C LYS A 158 2.81 12.65 -6.54
N GLN A 159 2.33 12.86 -7.75
CA GLN A 159 0.90 12.80 -8.04
C GLN A 159 0.34 11.39 -7.76
N ALA A 160 1.04 10.34 -8.19
CA ALA A 160 0.64 8.97 -7.93
C ALA A 160 0.69 8.59 -6.44
N LEU A 161 1.74 9.04 -5.74
CA LEU A 161 1.88 8.83 -4.29
C LEU A 161 0.74 9.52 -3.53
N ASP A 162 0.39 10.76 -3.91
CA ASP A 162 -0.67 11.49 -3.23
C ASP A 162 -2.05 10.87 -3.50
N LEU A 163 -2.29 10.32 -4.69
CA LEU A 163 -3.49 9.52 -4.97
C LEU A 163 -3.54 8.26 -4.10
N ALA A 164 -2.41 7.55 -3.95
CA ALA A 164 -2.32 6.39 -3.07
C ALA A 164 -2.51 6.76 -1.59
N LYS A 165 -1.95 7.90 -1.13
CA LYS A 165 -2.19 8.43 0.21
C LYS A 165 -3.66 8.81 0.42
N LEU A 166 -4.29 9.42 -0.58
CA LEU A 166 -5.70 9.82 -0.52
C LEU A 166 -6.61 8.61 -0.34
N SER A 167 -6.36 7.53 -1.07
CA SER A 167 -7.15 6.28 -0.97
C SER A 167 -7.07 5.63 0.42
N GLN A 168 -6.01 5.93 1.19
CA GLN A 168 -5.77 5.43 2.54
C GLN A 168 -6.07 6.46 3.64
N ASN A 169 -6.69 7.59 3.29
CA ASN A 169 -6.95 8.68 4.24
C ASN A 169 -5.67 9.20 4.95
N LEU A 170 -4.52 9.05 4.31
CA LEU A 170 -3.21 9.51 4.81
C LEU A 170 -2.88 10.93 4.32
N LEU A 171 -3.55 11.42 3.28
CA LEU A 171 -3.31 12.75 2.71
C LEU A 171 -4.17 13.78 3.44
N LYS A 172 -3.56 14.65 4.22
CA LYS A 172 -4.27 15.61 5.10
C LYS A 172 -3.60 16.98 5.12
N GLY A 173 -4.36 17.98 5.58
CA GLY A 173 -3.85 19.33 5.83
C GLY A 173 -3.21 19.97 4.59
N LYS A 174 -1.99 20.48 4.75
CA LYS A 174 -1.26 21.17 3.69
C LYS A 174 -1.01 20.29 2.48
N GLU A 175 -0.62 19.03 2.68
CA GLU A 175 -0.36 18.09 1.57
C GLU A 175 -1.59 17.89 0.69
N LEU A 176 -2.78 17.76 1.30
CA LEU A 176 -4.05 17.66 0.57
C LEU A 176 -4.35 18.94 -0.23
N THR A 177 -4.11 20.11 0.36
CA THR A 177 -4.30 21.39 -0.34
C THR A 177 -3.36 21.51 -1.54
N ASP A 178 -2.09 21.20 -1.35
CA ASP A 178 -1.07 21.24 -2.40
C ASP A 178 -1.40 20.25 -3.54
N PHE A 179 -1.88 19.06 -3.19
CA PHE A 179 -2.34 18.05 -4.16
C PHE A 179 -3.52 18.56 -5.00
N ILE A 180 -4.54 19.14 -4.36
CA ILE A 180 -5.71 19.68 -5.05
C ILE A 180 -5.27 20.79 -6.04
N GLN A 181 -4.39 21.71 -5.62
CA GLN A 181 -3.90 22.77 -6.48
C GLN A 181 -3.14 22.23 -7.70
N ARG A 182 -2.25 21.25 -7.50
CA ARG A 182 -1.54 20.59 -8.62
C ARG A 182 -2.51 19.88 -9.56
N SER A 183 -3.51 19.18 -9.02
CA SER A 183 -4.50 18.50 -9.84
C SER A 183 -5.28 19.45 -10.73
N TYR A 184 -5.66 20.63 -10.23
CA TYR A 184 -6.29 21.66 -11.07
C TYR A 184 -5.35 22.19 -12.16
N GLN A 185 -4.06 22.35 -11.86
CA GLN A 185 -3.07 22.79 -12.85
C GLN A 185 -2.87 21.74 -13.95
N GLU A 186 -2.88 20.45 -13.61
CA GLU A 186 -2.78 19.37 -14.61
C GLU A 186 -4.04 19.30 -15.51
N LEU A 187 -5.24 19.52 -14.95
CA LEU A 187 -6.49 19.56 -15.72
C LEU A 187 -6.61 20.77 -16.65
N ALA A 188 -5.82 21.81 -16.41
CA ALA A 188 -5.82 23.04 -17.22
C ALA A 188 -4.80 23.03 -18.38
N LYS A 189 -4.00 21.96 -18.51
CA LYS A 189 -3.05 21.75 -19.62
C LYS A 189 -3.72 21.09 -20.80
#